data_0d37beb5f42e452b0aa15b76642b5c92
#
_entry.id   0d37beb5f42e452b0aa15b76642b5c92
#
_cell.length_a   1.000
_cell.length_b   1.000
_cell.length_c   1.000
_cell.angle_alpha   90.00
_cell.angle_beta   90.00
_cell.angle_gamma   90.00
#
_symmetry.space_group_name_H-M   'P 1'
#
loop_
_entity.id
_entity.type
_entity.pdbx_description
1 polymer ?
#
loop_
_entity_poly.entity_id
_entity_poly.type
_entity_poly.pdbx_seq_one_letter_code
_entity_poly.pdbx_strand_id
1 'polypeptide(L)'
;MKPGDFEFVAALVRERSGLVLTSDKAYLVESRLAPLARKEGVADLSAFIALIRSRREERLFAAVTDAMTTNETFFFRDKTPFDILRDVALPEIIARKKGQPIRIWCAAASTGQEPYSIAMLMDEAAPKLGGASVEIFGTDISDRCLEKATSGVYTQFEVQRGLPIQMLLKHFEKKDD
;
A
#
# COMPACT_ATOMS: atom_id res chain seq x y z
N MET A 1 -5.34 -12.25 -25.10
CA MET A 1 -6.48 -11.32 -24.84
C MET A 1 -6.90 -10.62 -26.12
N LYS A 2 -8.18 -10.34 -26.34
CA LYS A 2 -8.65 -9.56 -27.51
C LYS A 2 -8.32 -8.07 -27.30
N PRO A 3 -7.97 -7.32 -28.37
CA PRO A 3 -7.63 -5.90 -28.25
C PRO A 3 -8.67 -5.07 -27.49
N GLY A 4 -9.95 -5.19 -27.85
CA GLY A 4 -11.02 -4.47 -27.16
C GLY A 4 -11.25 -4.86 -25.68
N ASP A 5 -10.79 -6.04 -25.26
CA ASP A 5 -10.82 -6.46 -23.85
C ASP A 5 -9.71 -5.75 -23.07
N PHE A 6 -8.53 -5.64 -23.66
CA PHE A 6 -7.41 -4.89 -23.08
C PHE A 6 -7.78 -3.41 -22.91
N GLU A 7 -8.30 -2.77 -23.96
CA GLU A 7 -8.70 -1.36 -23.94
C GLU A 7 -9.72 -1.06 -22.85
N PHE A 8 -10.70 -1.95 -22.66
CA PHE A 8 -11.68 -1.80 -21.60
C PHE A 8 -11.04 -1.85 -20.20
N VAL A 9 -10.18 -2.84 -19.95
CA VAL A 9 -9.49 -2.96 -18.65
C VAL A 9 -8.56 -1.77 -18.44
N ALA A 10 -7.82 -1.36 -19.45
CA ALA A 10 -6.92 -0.21 -19.38
C ALA A 10 -7.67 1.09 -19.05
N ALA A 11 -8.83 1.31 -19.70
CA ALA A 11 -9.67 2.47 -19.41
C ALA A 11 -10.23 2.45 -17.99
N LEU A 12 -10.76 1.30 -17.55
CA LEU A 12 -11.29 1.11 -16.19
C LEU A 12 -10.23 1.40 -15.12
N VAL A 13 -9.04 0.81 -15.27
CA VAL A 13 -7.97 0.95 -14.29
C VAL A 13 -7.44 2.39 -14.28
N ARG A 14 -7.31 3.02 -15.45
CA ARG A 14 -6.91 4.43 -15.56
C ARG A 14 -7.90 5.37 -14.86
N GLU A 15 -9.19 5.18 -15.09
CA GLU A 15 -10.24 6.00 -14.45
C GLU A 15 -10.20 5.88 -12.93
N ARG A 16 -10.00 4.68 -12.41
CA ARG A 16 -10.12 4.40 -10.98
C ARG A 16 -8.82 4.61 -10.17
N SER A 17 -7.67 4.44 -10.80
CA SER A 17 -6.37 4.50 -10.09
C SER A 17 -5.36 5.45 -10.73
N GLY A 18 -5.65 5.99 -11.90
CA GLY A 18 -4.67 6.76 -12.66
C GLY A 18 -3.59 5.91 -13.35
N LEU A 19 -3.59 4.58 -13.14
CA LEU A 19 -2.60 3.68 -13.74
C LEU A 19 -2.79 3.59 -15.26
N VAL A 20 -1.75 3.94 -16.01
CA VAL A 20 -1.71 3.85 -17.46
C VAL A 20 -1.10 2.51 -17.89
N LEU A 21 -1.89 1.68 -18.53
CA LEU A 21 -1.46 0.41 -19.12
C LEU A 21 -1.20 0.58 -20.60
N THR A 22 0.00 0.21 -21.04
CA THR A 22 0.38 0.16 -22.46
C THR A 22 0.19 -1.26 -23.00
N SER A 23 0.00 -1.41 -24.31
CA SER A 23 -0.34 -2.70 -24.93
C SER A 23 0.69 -3.80 -24.70
N ASP A 24 1.96 -3.46 -24.52
CA ASP A 24 3.04 -4.38 -24.14
C ASP A 24 2.83 -5.01 -22.75
N LYS A 25 1.94 -4.44 -21.92
CA LYS A 25 1.57 -4.94 -20.59
C LYS A 25 0.35 -5.88 -20.58
N ALA A 26 -0.14 -6.29 -21.77
CA ALA A 26 -1.29 -7.20 -21.85
C ALA A 26 -1.08 -8.50 -21.06
N TYR A 27 0.14 -9.02 -21.01
CA TYR A 27 0.49 -10.20 -20.22
C TYR A 27 0.27 -10.01 -18.70
N LEU A 28 0.46 -8.78 -18.18
CA LEU A 28 0.18 -8.47 -16.77
C LEU A 28 -1.32 -8.51 -16.49
N VAL A 29 -2.13 -7.98 -17.41
CA VAL A 29 -3.59 -8.05 -17.29
C VAL A 29 -4.04 -9.52 -17.23
N GLU A 30 -3.52 -10.35 -18.13
CA GLU A 30 -3.85 -11.78 -18.17
C GLU A 30 -3.43 -12.48 -16.87
N SER A 31 -2.21 -12.30 -16.42
CA SER A 31 -1.69 -12.97 -15.24
C SER A 31 -2.37 -12.52 -13.94
N ARG A 32 -2.70 -11.24 -13.82
CA ARG A 32 -3.30 -10.68 -12.61
C ARG A 32 -4.81 -10.87 -12.53
N LEU A 33 -5.52 -10.91 -13.66
CA LEU A 33 -6.97 -11.11 -13.66
C LEU A 33 -7.40 -12.58 -13.78
N ALA A 34 -6.53 -13.49 -14.24
CA ALA A 34 -6.87 -14.92 -14.28
C ALA A 34 -7.30 -15.51 -12.92
N PRO A 35 -6.69 -15.18 -11.77
CA PRO A 35 -7.17 -15.62 -10.48
C PRO A 35 -8.58 -15.09 -10.15
N LEU A 36 -8.90 -13.86 -10.52
CA LEU A 36 -10.24 -13.30 -10.33
C LEU A 36 -11.28 -14.00 -11.17
N ALA A 37 -10.98 -14.28 -12.46
CA ALA A 37 -11.85 -15.05 -13.32
C ALA A 37 -12.20 -16.42 -12.71
N ARG A 38 -11.19 -17.14 -12.19
CA ARG A 38 -11.41 -18.40 -11.48
C ARG A 38 -12.30 -18.26 -10.25
N LYS A 39 -12.07 -17.20 -9.45
CA LYS A 39 -12.89 -16.92 -8.25
C LYS A 39 -14.34 -16.64 -8.58
N GLU A 40 -14.63 -15.97 -9.71
CA GLU A 40 -15.97 -15.70 -10.20
C GLU A 40 -16.60 -16.89 -10.95
N GLY A 41 -15.91 -18.01 -11.06
CA GLY A 41 -16.42 -19.23 -11.69
C GLY A 41 -16.58 -19.14 -13.21
N VAL A 42 -15.89 -18.23 -13.87
CA VAL A 42 -15.94 -18.08 -15.34
C VAL A 42 -14.81 -18.82 -16.03
N ALA A 43 -15.08 -19.28 -17.25
CA ALA A 43 -14.20 -20.20 -17.97
C ALA A 43 -12.85 -19.60 -18.37
N ASP A 44 -12.87 -18.32 -18.76
CA ASP A 44 -11.67 -17.63 -19.25
C ASP A 44 -11.74 -16.11 -18.98
N LEU A 45 -10.65 -15.43 -19.31
CA LEU A 45 -10.52 -14.00 -19.09
C LEU A 45 -11.50 -13.17 -19.95
N SER A 46 -11.78 -13.59 -21.19
CA SER A 46 -12.74 -12.87 -22.04
C SER A 46 -14.16 -12.95 -21.47
N ALA A 47 -14.55 -14.12 -20.93
CA ALA A 47 -15.82 -14.29 -20.23
C ALA A 47 -15.89 -13.42 -18.96
N PHE A 48 -14.77 -13.33 -18.22
CA PHE A 48 -14.70 -12.46 -17.05
C PHE A 48 -14.84 -10.98 -17.42
N ILE A 49 -14.19 -10.51 -18.48
CA ILE A 49 -14.30 -9.13 -18.93
C ILE A 49 -15.74 -8.85 -19.45
N ALA A 50 -16.35 -9.79 -20.16
CA ALA A 50 -17.76 -9.67 -20.57
C ALA A 50 -18.70 -9.58 -19.34
N LEU A 51 -18.44 -10.36 -18.28
CA LEU A 51 -19.16 -10.30 -17.02
C LEU A 51 -19.06 -8.90 -16.38
N ILE A 52 -17.85 -8.34 -16.28
CA ILE A 52 -17.61 -7.02 -15.71
C ILE A 52 -18.36 -5.94 -16.50
N ARG A 53 -18.30 -6.01 -17.83
CA ARG A 53 -19.01 -5.06 -18.72
C ARG A 53 -20.53 -5.11 -18.56
N SER A 54 -21.09 -6.31 -18.39
CA SER A 54 -22.53 -6.51 -18.31
C SER A 54 -23.10 -6.16 -16.96
N ARG A 55 -22.46 -6.59 -15.88
CA ARG A 55 -22.96 -6.38 -14.51
C ARG A 55 -22.66 -5.00 -13.95
N ARG A 56 -21.53 -4.41 -14.32
CA ARG A 56 -21.06 -3.11 -13.83
C ARG A 56 -21.07 -2.97 -12.30
N GLU A 57 -20.79 -4.07 -11.63
CA GLU A 57 -20.76 -4.13 -10.16
C GLU A 57 -19.50 -3.46 -9.62
N GLU A 58 -19.67 -2.55 -8.65
CA GLU A 58 -18.56 -1.86 -8.00
C GLU A 58 -17.53 -2.83 -7.40
N ARG A 59 -17.99 -3.93 -6.82
CA ARG A 59 -17.14 -5.00 -6.30
C ARG A 59 -16.16 -5.56 -7.34
N LEU A 60 -16.63 -5.79 -8.56
CA LEU A 60 -15.79 -6.30 -9.65
C LEU A 60 -14.79 -5.25 -10.13
N PHE A 61 -15.22 -4.00 -10.22
CA PHE A 61 -14.35 -2.89 -10.58
C PHE A 61 -13.22 -2.69 -9.55
N ALA A 62 -13.57 -2.68 -8.27
CA ALA A 62 -12.61 -2.59 -7.17
C ALA A 62 -11.61 -3.76 -7.20
N ALA A 63 -12.09 -4.99 -7.37
CA ALA A 63 -11.24 -6.17 -7.44
C ALA A 63 -10.25 -6.12 -8.63
N VAL A 64 -10.70 -5.65 -9.80
CA VAL A 64 -9.82 -5.46 -10.97
C VAL A 64 -8.78 -4.38 -10.69
N THR A 65 -9.18 -3.27 -10.11
CA THR A 65 -8.28 -2.17 -9.76
C THR A 65 -7.22 -2.61 -8.76
N ASP A 66 -7.62 -3.29 -7.68
CA ASP A 66 -6.70 -3.86 -6.68
C ASP A 66 -5.71 -4.85 -7.31
N ALA A 67 -6.20 -5.77 -8.16
CA ALA A 67 -5.34 -6.73 -8.84
C ALA A 67 -4.33 -6.08 -9.78
N MET A 68 -4.65 -4.94 -10.37
CA MET A 68 -3.79 -4.24 -11.33
C MET A 68 -2.82 -3.28 -10.67
N THR A 69 -3.07 -2.82 -9.44
CA THR A 69 -2.14 -2.00 -8.68
C THR A 69 -0.94 -2.81 -8.17
N THR A 70 0.17 -2.12 -7.93
CA THR A 70 1.38 -2.74 -7.38
C THR A 70 1.53 -2.28 -5.94
N ASN A 71 1.31 -3.23 -5.01
CA ASN A 71 1.28 -2.97 -3.57
C ASN A 71 2.60 -3.36 -2.88
N GLU A 72 3.73 -3.32 -3.62
CA GLU A 72 5.03 -3.67 -3.05
C GLU A 72 5.50 -2.61 -2.06
N THR A 73 5.74 -3.06 -0.84
CA THR A 73 6.30 -2.22 0.23
C THR A 73 7.15 -3.07 1.17
N PHE A 74 8.03 -2.43 1.95
CA PHE A 74 8.78 -3.05 3.03
C PHE A 74 9.22 -1.99 4.04
N PHE A 75 9.62 -2.43 5.23
CA PHE A 75 10.04 -1.52 6.30
C PHE A 75 11.26 -0.69 5.89
N PHE A 76 11.23 0.62 6.16
CA PHE A 76 12.30 1.57 5.83
C PHE A 76 12.76 1.52 4.37
N ARG A 77 11.81 1.31 3.44
CA ARG A 77 12.08 1.24 2.00
C ARG A 77 12.89 2.45 1.55
N ASP A 78 13.99 2.17 0.81
CA ASP A 78 14.92 3.17 0.26
C ASP A 78 15.66 4.03 1.31
N LYS A 79 15.55 3.72 2.57
CA LYS A 79 16.23 4.34 3.73
C LYS A 79 16.33 5.88 3.71
N THR A 80 16.85 6.46 2.63
CA THR A 80 17.06 7.91 2.47
C THR A 80 15.86 8.78 2.82
N PRO A 81 14.60 8.48 2.41
CA PRO A 81 13.44 9.28 2.82
C PRO A 81 13.26 9.35 4.33
N PHE A 82 13.54 8.26 5.05
CA PHE A 82 13.42 8.21 6.51
C PHE A 82 14.56 8.96 7.19
N ASP A 83 15.77 8.92 6.65
CA ASP A 83 16.90 9.72 7.12
C ASP A 83 16.62 11.21 6.94
N ILE A 84 16.10 11.64 5.79
CA ILE A 84 15.69 13.02 5.53
C ILE A 84 14.55 13.44 6.47
N LEU A 85 13.56 12.57 6.68
CA LEU A 85 12.47 12.85 7.62
C LEU A 85 13.01 13.10 9.04
N ARG A 86 13.92 12.24 9.52
CA ARG A 86 14.51 12.33 10.86
C ARG A 86 15.42 13.53 11.04
N ASP A 87 16.31 13.77 10.08
CA ASP A 87 17.46 14.67 10.26
C ASP A 87 17.21 16.09 9.73
N VAL A 88 16.24 16.25 8.82
CA VAL A 88 15.95 17.53 8.17
C VAL A 88 14.51 17.97 8.44
N ALA A 89 13.53 17.20 7.95
CA ALA A 89 12.14 17.64 7.96
C ALA A 89 11.56 17.73 9.39
N LEU A 90 11.81 16.72 10.22
CA LEU A 90 11.28 16.68 11.59
C LEU A 90 11.78 17.82 12.46
N PRO A 91 13.09 18.17 12.51
CA PRO A 91 13.57 19.33 13.25
C PRO A 91 12.91 20.65 12.81
N GLU A 92 12.75 20.87 11.52
CA GLU A 92 12.10 22.05 10.97
C GLU A 92 10.61 22.12 11.35
N ILE A 93 9.91 20.97 11.26
CA ILE A 93 8.49 20.88 11.64
C ILE A 93 8.31 21.17 13.13
N ILE A 94 9.14 20.59 13.99
CA ILE A 94 9.11 20.82 15.45
C ILE A 94 9.29 22.29 15.77
N ALA A 95 10.32 22.92 15.19
CA ALA A 95 10.61 24.34 15.40
C ALA A 95 9.44 25.23 14.97
N ARG A 96 8.78 24.92 13.86
CA ARG A 96 7.64 25.66 13.34
C ARG A 96 6.36 25.41 14.14
N LYS A 97 6.12 24.18 14.57
CA LYS A 97 4.89 23.76 15.26
C LYS A 97 4.82 24.17 16.73
N LYS A 98 5.95 24.43 17.39
CA LYS A 98 6.02 24.92 18.78
C LYS A 98 5.16 24.11 19.75
N GLY A 99 5.26 22.78 19.69
CA GLY A 99 4.51 21.85 20.55
C GLY A 99 3.08 21.52 20.06
N GLN A 100 2.63 22.06 18.95
CA GLN A 100 1.35 21.67 18.35
C GLN A 100 1.44 20.25 17.72
N PRO A 101 0.32 19.54 17.58
CA PRO A 101 0.28 18.21 16.98
C PRO A 101 0.91 18.18 15.57
N ILE A 102 1.71 17.16 15.31
CA ILE A 102 2.29 16.86 14.01
C ILE A 102 1.44 15.77 13.35
N ARG A 103 0.94 16.04 12.15
CA ARG A 103 0.13 15.07 11.39
C ARG A 103 0.89 14.64 10.15
N ILE A 104 1.02 13.35 9.98
CA ILE A 104 1.72 12.73 8.85
C ILE A 104 0.73 11.88 8.06
N TRP A 105 0.67 12.11 6.78
CA TRP A 105 -0.16 11.34 5.86
C TRP A 105 0.71 10.48 4.95
N CYS A 106 0.52 9.15 5.04
CA CYS A 106 1.08 8.17 4.14
C CYS A 106 0.09 7.92 3.00
N ALA A 107 0.28 8.58 1.88
CA ALA A 107 -0.48 8.35 0.65
C ALA A 107 0.03 7.07 -0.04
N ALA A 108 -0.85 6.09 -0.29
CA ALA A 108 -0.50 4.74 -0.74
C ALA A 108 0.29 3.94 0.33
N ALA A 109 -0.32 3.80 1.51
CA ALA A 109 0.28 3.12 2.67
C ALA A 109 0.50 1.62 2.47
N SER A 110 -0.11 1.01 1.45
CA SER A 110 -0.04 -0.41 1.15
C SER A 110 -0.34 -1.27 2.39
N THR A 111 0.46 -2.28 2.66
CA THR A 111 0.31 -3.17 3.81
C THR A 111 0.87 -2.61 5.13
N GLY A 112 1.17 -1.30 5.19
CA GLY A 112 1.43 -0.56 6.43
C GLY A 112 2.90 -0.39 6.82
N GLN A 113 3.85 -0.95 6.09
CA GLN A 113 5.26 -0.87 6.49
C GLN A 113 5.80 0.57 6.54
N GLU A 114 5.34 1.47 5.66
CA GLU A 114 5.75 2.87 5.70
C GLU A 114 5.21 3.60 6.95
N PRO A 115 3.89 3.62 7.23
CA PRO A 115 3.40 4.27 8.44
C PRO A 115 3.99 3.69 9.72
N TYR A 116 4.19 2.37 9.82
CA TYR A 116 4.86 1.78 10.97
C TYR A 116 6.34 2.14 11.06
N SER A 117 7.06 2.23 9.94
CA SER A 117 8.45 2.73 9.93
C SER A 117 8.54 4.16 10.44
N ILE A 118 7.60 5.01 10.04
CA ILE A 118 7.52 6.39 10.55
C ILE A 118 7.16 6.38 12.03
N ALA A 119 6.22 5.55 12.48
CA ALA A 119 5.85 5.47 13.89
C ALA A 119 7.04 5.08 14.79
N MET A 120 7.81 4.07 14.38
CA MET A 120 9.04 3.66 15.08
C MET A 120 10.08 4.79 15.12
N LEU A 121 10.25 5.51 14.00
CA LEU A 121 11.15 6.65 13.93
C LEU A 121 10.70 7.80 14.84
N MET A 122 9.40 8.06 14.94
CA MET A 122 8.85 9.09 15.84
C MET A 122 9.00 8.69 17.32
N ASP A 123 8.85 7.40 17.65
CA ASP A 123 9.11 6.92 19.02
C ASP A 123 10.57 7.14 19.42
N GLU A 124 11.52 6.86 18.54
CA GLU A 124 12.94 7.16 18.79
C GLU A 124 13.22 8.66 18.89
N ALA A 125 12.50 9.48 18.15
CA ALA A 125 12.63 10.93 18.19
C ALA A 125 11.84 11.59 19.34
N ALA A 126 11.08 10.83 20.14
CA ALA A 126 10.20 11.36 21.19
C ALA A 126 10.87 12.38 22.11
N PRO A 127 12.14 12.21 22.58
CA PRO A 127 12.81 13.22 23.40
C PRO A 127 12.99 14.57 22.71
N LYS A 128 12.99 14.60 21.37
CA LYS A 128 13.19 15.82 20.56
C LYS A 128 11.86 16.50 20.19
N LEU A 129 10.73 15.82 20.37
CA LEU A 129 9.41 16.32 19.99
C LEU A 129 8.88 17.46 20.89
N GLY A 130 9.55 17.72 22.04
CA GLY A 130 9.14 18.81 22.94
C GLY A 130 7.71 18.67 23.47
N GLY A 131 7.20 17.43 23.62
CA GLY A 131 5.84 17.14 24.03
C GLY A 131 4.78 17.18 22.93
N ALA A 132 5.16 17.46 21.67
CA ALA A 132 4.23 17.40 20.55
C ALA A 132 3.74 15.96 20.31
N SER A 133 2.42 15.80 20.17
CA SER A 133 1.85 14.54 19.72
C SER A 133 2.06 14.34 18.22
N VAL A 134 2.20 13.08 17.80
CA VAL A 134 2.31 12.71 16.38
C VAL A 134 1.14 11.82 16.01
N GLU A 135 0.39 12.22 15.00
CA GLU A 135 -0.70 11.44 14.40
C GLU A 135 -0.26 10.98 13.02
N ILE A 136 -0.28 9.67 12.78
CA ILE A 136 0.05 9.08 11.48
C ILE A 136 -1.20 8.40 10.94
N PHE A 137 -1.58 8.72 9.72
CA PHE A 137 -2.67 8.04 9.04
C PHE A 137 -2.27 7.65 7.62
N GLY A 138 -2.73 6.51 7.18
CA GLY A 138 -2.48 5.98 5.86
C GLY A 138 -3.76 5.83 5.05
N THR A 139 -3.65 6.04 3.75
CA THR A 139 -4.71 5.72 2.79
C THR A 139 -4.14 4.84 1.70
N ASP A 140 -4.96 3.95 1.18
CA ASP A 140 -4.61 3.12 0.02
C ASP A 140 -5.87 2.83 -0.79
N ILE A 141 -5.68 2.52 -2.08
CA ILE A 141 -6.78 2.11 -2.96
C ILE A 141 -7.19 0.67 -2.72
N SER A 142 -6.31 -0.13 -2.12
CA SER A 142 -6.53 -1.55 -1.81
C SER A 142 -7.03 -1.73 -0.38
N ASP A 143 -8.33 -2.03 -0.22
CA ASP A 143 -8.91 -2.36 1.08
C ASP A 143 -8.19 -3.53 1.74
N ARG A 144 -7.81 -4.55 0.96
CA ARG A 144 -7.05 -5.70 1.44
C ARG A 144 -5.69 -5.31 2.04
N CYS A 145 -5.01 -4.33 1.44
CA CYS A 145 -3.77 -3.78 1.99
C CYS A 145 -4.03 -3.04 3.31
N LEU A 146 -5.09 -2.24 3.38
CA LEU A 146 -5.48 -1.53 4.60
C LEU A 146 -5.89 -2.48 5.73
N GLU A 147 -6.61 -3.57 5.43
CA GLU A 147 -6.92 -4.62 6.40
C GLU A 147 -5.64 -5.23 6.98
N LYS A 148 -4.66 -5.57 6.13
CA LYS A 148 -3.36 -6.07 6.54
C LYS A 148 -2.60 -5.04 7.40
N ALA A 149 -2.56 -3.78 6.96
CA ALA A 149 -1.95 -2.68 7.69
C ALA A 149 -2.58 -2.50 9.09
N THR A 150 -3.91 -2.51 9.14
CA THR A 150 -4.67 -2.38 10.40
C THR A 150 -4.42 -3.55 11.34
N SER A 151 -4.22 -4.77 10.83
CA SER A 151 -3.94 -5.93 11.67
C SER A 151 -2.60 -5.83 12.39
N GLY A 152 -1.62 -5.13 11.83
CA GLY A 152 -0.25 -5.04 12.36
C GLY A 152 0.50 -6.37 12.41
N VAL A 153 -0.03 -7.41 11.76
CA VAL A 153 0.56 -8.76 11.78
C VAL A 153 1.40 -8.98 10.53
N TYR A 154 2.67 -9.27 10.72
CA TYR A 154 3.65 -9.47 9.66
C TYR A 154 4.35 -10.82 9.80
N THR A 155 4.63 -11.45 8.68
CA THR A 155 5.42 -12.68 8.63
C THR A 155 6.88 -12.40 8.95
N GLN A 156 7.63 -13.43 9.34
CA GLN A 156 9.07 -13.32 9.54
C GLN A 156 9.80 -12.79 8.29
N PHE A 157 9.36 -13.17 7.11
CA PHE A 157 9.94 -12.68 5.86
C PHE A 157 9.72 -11.17 5.66
N GLU A 158 8.52 -10.67 5.98
CA GLU A 158 8.19 -9.23 5.87
C GLU A 158 8.99 -8.38 6.84
N VAL A 159 9.18 -8.83 8.09
CA VAL A 159 9.97 -8.06 9.08
C VAL A 159 11.48 -8.16 8.84
N GLN A 160 11.97 -9.21 8.20
CA GLN A 160 13.39 -9.32 7.85
C GLN A 160 13.78 -8.39 6.69
N ARG A 161 12.82 -7.93 5.89
CA ARG A 161 13.06 -7.04 4.77
C ARG A 161 13.03 -5.58 5.24
N GLY A 162 14.23 -5.02 5.44
CA GLY A 162 14.43 -3.60 5.71
C GLY A 162 14.30 -3.16 7.18
N LEU A 163 13.69 -3.96 8.05
CA LEU A 163 13.53 -3.60 9.46
C LEU A 163 14.83 -3.85 10.24
N PRO A 164 15.41 -2.82 10.91
CA PRO A 164 16.55 -3.02 11.78
C PRO A 164 16.22 -3.94 12.96
N ILE A 165 17.14 -4.86 13.30
CA ILE A 165 16.90 -5.85 14.36
C ILE A 165 16.54 -5.22 15.72
N GLN A 166 17.13 -4.08 16.04
CA GLN A 166 16.82 -3.36 17.29
C GLN A 166 15.38 -2.85 17.32
N MET A 167 14.85 -2.37 16.18
CA MET A 167 13.46 -1.94 16.06
C MET A 167 12.52 -3.13 16.08
N LEU A 168 12.90 -4.25 15.47
CA LEU A 168 12.11 -5.49 15.56
C LEU A 168 11.94 -5.93 17.02
N LEU A 169 13.03 -5.99 17.78
CA LEU A 169 13.00 -6.42 19.19
C LEU A 169 12.25 -5.45 20.12
N LYS A 170 12.22 -4.16 19.76
CA LYS A 170 11.56 -3.12 20.56
C LYS A 170 10.07 -3.00 20.28
N HIS A 171 9.65 -3.16 19.02
CA HIS A 171 8.30 -2.78 18.58
C HIS A 171 7.42 -3.96 18.13
N PHE A 172 7.98 -5.17 18.06
CA PHE A 172 7.23 -6.34 17.64
C PHE A 172 7.28 -7.44 18.67
N GLU A 173 6.18 -8.12 18.81
CA GLU A 173 6.06 -9.33 19.60
C GLU A 173 5.82 -10.52 18.69
N LYS A 174 6.43 -11.67 19.02
CA LYS A 174 6.14 -12.91 18.33
C LYS A 174 4.77 -13.39 18.76
N LYS A 175 3.89 -13.58 17.77
CA LYS A 175 2.58 -14.19 17.99
C LYS A 175 2.71 -15.67 17.63
N ASP A 176 2.43 -16.54 18.57
CA ASP A 176 2.31 -17.96 18.32
C ASP A 176 0.99 -18.23 17.59
N ASP A 177 1.04 -19.13 16.59
CA ASP A 177 -0.10 -19.55 15.77
C ASP A 177 -1.13 -20.33 16.58
#